data_11a32dfd106f86e00605f5d0feebbbcb
#
_entry.id   11a32dfd106f86e00605f5d0feebbbcb
#
_cell.length_a   1.000
_cell.length_b   1.000
_cell.length_c   1.000
_cell.angle_alpha   90.00
_cell.angle_beta   90.00
_cell.angle_gamma   90.00
#
_symmetry.space_group_name_H-M   'P 1'
#
loop_
_entity.id
_entity.type
_entity.pdbx_description
1 polymer ?
#
loop_
_entity_poly.entity_id
_entity_poly.type
_entity_poly.pdbx_seq_one_letter_code
_entity_poly.pdbx_strand_id
1 'polypeptide(L)'
;MADIFGPRFLLASLHIELILRGTTVARRKKALKAIKDGVGLGDAYDATLERIKAQDEEKATLAISALTWVCHSERPLLVDELCHALAVEIGEKDFDPENVPSMGALLEYCQGLITVDAEASSVRLIHYTVQEYLCSQPSLFSKPHSVLAETCLTYLNSQQVKSLTYHSLIDAHSLIDDESMPFLKYSSRFWGKHANRDLSGNAKALALELLNQYEGHISAVALLRQVKGPRNRGLSPSCTLFPGLHCASFFGIVELVTVLINSGDYDLNQQDCTGSTPLVWAAFNGHEGAVKVLLGQKNVDSNRPNMSGNGPLGYAAGFGHDGVVKILLGEHEIDPNSQDIYDITPLGWAAAKGHEGVVGLLLERENVDPNCQDMNDLTPLGCAAGGGHEGVVKLLLERENVDPNRLDKNGITPVGWAAVKGHEGVVKLLLERENVDPNRQDKYHRTPLECAALMGHEGVKLLLERGNVDPNCQDVNDRTPLGCAAVE
;
A
#
# COMPACT_ATOMS: atom_id res chain seq x y z
N MET A 1 -22.98 15.43 -1.57
CA MET A 1 -23.88 16.41 -0.91
C MET A 1 -23.60 16.65 0.57
N ALA A 2 -22.95 15.72 1.30
CA ALA A 2 -22.61 15.91 2.73
C ALA A 2 -21.56 17.01 2.98
N ASP A 3 -20.65 17.25 2.04
CA ASP A 3 -19.55 18.24 2.20
C ASP A 3 -19.99 19.71 2.05
N ILE A 4 -21.24 19.96 1.59
CA ILE A 4 -21.73 21.32 1.37
C ILE A 4 -22.34 21.94 2.64
N PHE A 5 -22.70 21.14 3.64
CA PHE A 5 -23.45 21.61 4.83
C PHE A 5 -22.71 21.52 6.16
N GLY A 6 -21.43 21.36 6.22
CA GLY A 6 -20.56 21.54 7.38
C GLY A 6 -21.06 21.06 8.77
N PRO A 7 -20.25 21.23 9.82
CA PRO A 7 -20.51 20.75 11.18
C PRO A 7 -21.83 21.19 11.81
N ARG A 8 -22.41 22.29 11.31
CA ARG A 8 -23.70 22.84 11.79
C ARG A 8 -24.90 21.99 11.41
N PHE A 9 -24.88 21.33 10.24
CA PHE A 9 -25.97 20.45 9.80
C PHE A 9 -25.95 19.14 10.58
N LEU A 10 -24.77 18.58 10.82
CA LEU A 10 -24.58 17.39 11.63
C LEU A 10 -25.07 17.64 13.07
N LEU A 11 -24.69 18.77 13.64
CA LEU A 11 -25.14 19.19 14.96
C LEU A 11 -26.67 19.29 15.01
N ALA A 12 -27.29 19.87 13.98
CA ALA A 12 -28.75 19.95 13.84
C ALA A 12 -29.39 18.56 13.73
N SER A 13 -28.82 17.64 12.97
CA SER A 13 -29.32 16.27 12.81
C SER A 13 -29.30 15.51 14.14
N LEU A 14 -28.17 15.50 14.84
CA LEU A 14 -28.05 14.87 16.15
C LEU A 14 -28.98 15.51 17.21
N HIS A 15 -29.16 16.83 17.13
CA HIS A 15 -30.06 17.56 18.03
C HIS A 15 -31.53 17.35 17.68
N ILE A 16 -31.90 17.22 16.41
CA ILE A 16 -33.29 16.94 16.00
C ILE A 16 -33.72 15.57 16.55
N GLU A 17 -32.88 14.54 16.47
CA GLU A 17 -33.17 13.26 17.09
C GLU A 17 -33.36 13.38 18.61
N LEU A 18 -32.48 14.15 19.27
CA LEU A 18 -32.58 14.40 20.71
C LEU A 18 -33.89 15.10 21.09
N ILE A 19 -34.37 16.04 20.24
CA ILE A 19 -35.62 16.78 20.47
C ILE A 19 -36.82 15.87 20.19
N LEU A 20 -36.81 15.11 19.08
CA LEU A 20 -37.93 14.27 18.66
C LEU A 20 -38.21 13.10 19.62
N ARG A 21 -37.20 12.58 20.29
CA ARG A 21 -37.34 11.53 21.34
C ARG A 21 -37.93 12.04 22.65
N GLY A 22 -37.99 13.35 22.86
CA GLY A 22 -38.66 13.92 24.05
C GLY A 22 -40.15 13.56 24.06
N THR A 23 -40.59 12.71 25.00
CA THR A 23 -41.98 12.23 25.11
C THR A 23 -42.97 13.33 25.50
N THR A 24 -42.46 14.49 25.96
CA THR A 24 -43.31 15.63 26.38
C THR A 24 -42.83 16.93 25.76
N VAL A 25 -43.74 17.87 25.55
CA VAL A 25 -43.43 19.20 25.02
C VAL A 25 -42.45 19.96 25.94
N ALA A 26 -42.50 19.75 27.23
CA ALA A 26 -41.60 20.36 28.21
C ALA A 26 -40.14 19.84 28.03
N ARG A 27 -39.97 18.53 27.81
CA ARG A 27 -38.66 17.94 27.56
C ARG A 27 -38.07 18.40 26.22
N ARG A 28 -38.93 18.51 25.16
CA ARG A 28 -38.51 19.06 23.86
C ARG A 28 -38.08 20.52 23.95
N LYS A 29 -38.82 21.35 24.71
CA LYS A 29 -38.43 22.76 24.97
C LYS A 29 -37.14 22.88 25.75
N LYS A 30 -36.89 22.01 26.74
CA LYS A 30 -35.65 21.97 27.50
C LYS A 30 -34.44 21.61 26.63
N ALA A 31 -34.58 20.61 25.75
CA ALA A 31 -33.56 20.24 24.79
C ALA A 31 -33.27 21.38 23.80
N LEU A 32 -34.29 22.01 23.25
CA LEU A 32 -34.16 23.19 22.37
C LEU A 32 -33.44 24.36 23.05
N LYS A 33 -33.66 24.58 24.34
CA LYS A 33 -33.02 25.65 25.10
C LYS A 33 -31.53 25.34 25.29
N ALA A 34 -31.17 24.11 25.63
CA ALA A 34 -29.76 23.68 25.76
C ALA A 34 -28.96 23.88 24.47
N ILE A 35 -29.58 23.56 23.31
CA ILE A 35 -28.98 23.77 21.98
C ILE A 35 -28.76 25.27 21.69
N LYS A 36 -29.72 26.12 22.11
CA LYS A 36 -29.63 27.56 21.94
C LYS A 36 -28.55 28.22 22.80
N ASP A 37 -28.27 27.62 23.94
CA ASP A 37 -27.24 28.04 24.90
C ASP A 37 -25.82 27.60 24.50
N GLY A 38 -25.59 26.98 23.32
CA GLY A 38 -24.28 26.79 22.71
C GLY A 38 -23.60 25.48 23.06
N VAL A 39 -24.34 24.36 23.11
CA VAL A 39 -23.74 23.01 23.22
C VAL A 39 -22.82 22.75 22.04
N GLY A 40 -21.55 22.54 22.33
CA GLY A 40 -20.53 22.20 21.30
C GLY A 40 -20.74 20.84 20.67
N LEU A 41 -20.04 20.59 19.57
CA LEU A 41 -20.09 19.29 18.86
C LEU A 41 -19.63 18.15 19.79
N GLY A 42 -18.60 18.39 20.60
CA GLY A 42 -18.08 17.45 21.60
C GLY A 42 -19.12 17.05 22.64
N ASP A 43 -19.83 18.02 23.19
CA ASP A 43 -20.88 17.77 24.21
C ASP A 43 -22.04 16.92 23.64
N ALA A 44 -22.36 17.11 22.32
CA ALA A 44 -23.37 16.31 21.64
C ALA A 44 -22.91 14.86 21.45
N TYR A 45 -21.63 14.64 21.17
CA TYR A 45 -21.05 13.31 21.09
C TYR A 45 -20.96 12.64 22.47
N ASP A 46 -20.54 13.36 23.51
CA ASP A 46 -20.55 12.89 24.90
C ASP A 46 -21.94 12.41 25.30
N ALA A 47 -22.95 13.23 25.09
CA ALA A 47 -24.35 12.90 25.40
C ALA A 47 -24.84 11.67 24.59
N THR A 48 -24.34 11.46 23.38
CA THR A 48 -24.69 10.28 22.55
C THR A 48 -24.00 9.03 23.05
N LEU A 49 -22.70 9.12 23.39
CA LEU A 49 -21.96 8.01 23.99
C LEU A 49 -22.54 7.57 25.34
N GLU A 50 -22.90 8.51 26.19
CA GLU A 50 -23.57 8.19 27.48
C GLU A 50 -24.92 7.48 27.25
N ARG A 51 -25.66 7.84 26.22
CA ARG A 51 -26.88 7.12 25.84
C ARG A 51 -26.59 5.70 25.33
N ILE A 52 -25.53 5.52 24.54
CA ILE A 52 -25.11 4.21 24.09
C ILE A 52 -24.76 3.33 25.29
N LYS A 53 -23.93 3.83 26.21
CA LYS A 53 -23.54 3.14 27.44
C LYS A 53 -24.68 2.85 28.40
N ALA A 54 -25.74 3.66 28.39
CA ALA A 54 -26.92 3.53 29.24
C ALA A 54 -27.96 2.52 28.70
N GLN A 55 -27.73 1.91 27.52
CA GLN A 55 -28.54 0.80 27.03
C GLN A 55 -28.29 -0.45 27.89
N ASP A 56 -29.02 -1.55 27.61
CA ASP A 56 -28.65 -2.83 28.20
C ASP A 56 -27.23 -3.23 27.78
N GLU A 57 -26.58 -4.07 28.61
CA GLU A 57 -25.16 -4.40 28.49
C GLU A 57 -24.81 -4.98 27.11
N GLU A 58 -25.66 -5.85 26.57
CA GLU A 58 -25.45 -6.51 25.28
C GLU A 58 -25.48 -5.47 24.13
N LYS A 59 -26.49 -4.59 24.10
CA LYS A 59 -26.61 -3.55 23.07
C LYS A 59 -25.49 -2.53 23.15
N ALA A 60 -25.13 -2.11 24.37
CA ALA A 60 -24.02 -1.19 24.58
C ALA A 60 -22.68 -1.76 24.12
N THR A 61 -22.41 -3.03 24.45
CA THR A 61 -21.20 -3.75 24.02
C THR A 61 -21.15 -3.89 22.50
N LEU A 62 -22.25 -4.29 21.87
CA LEU A 62 -22.31 -4.43 20.43
C LEU A 62 -22.13 -3.10 19.68
N ALA A 63 -22.73 -2.02 20.21
CA ALA A 63 -22.54 -0.67 19.65
C ALA A 63 -21.10 -0.18 19.77
N ILE A 64 -20.45 -0.35 20.92
CA ILE A 64 -19.05 0.04 21.11
C ILE A 64 -18.12 -0.80 20.20
N SER A 65 -18.40 -2.10 20.06
CA SER A 65 -17.66 -2.97 19.15
C SER A 65 -17.83 -2.53 17.69
N ALA A 66 -19.04 -2.20 17.26
CA ALA A 66 -19.28 -1.66 15.91
C ALA A 66 -18.52 -0.34 15.66
N LEU A 67 -18.55 0.59 16.63
CA LEU A 67 -17.78 1.83 16.57
C LEU A 67 -16.26 1.56 16.52
N THR A 68 -15.78 0.57 17.29
CA THR A 68 -14.36 0.16 17.25
C THR A 68 -13.97 -0.28 15.85
N TRP A 69 -14.77 -1.14 15.22
CA TRP A 69 -14.54 -1.61 13.85
C TRP A 69 -14.57 -0.46 12.84
N VAL A 70 -15.60 0.39 12.87
CA VAL A 70 -15.74 1.48 11.89
C VAL A 70 -14.64 2.53 12.03
N CYS A 71 -14.14 2.78 13.26
CA CYS A 71 -13.06 3.75 13.50
C CYS A 71 -11.66 3.24 13.12
N HIS A 72 -11.39 1.93 13.29
CA HIS A 72 -10.02 1.41 13.25
C HIS A 72 -9.77 0.38 12.13
N SER A 73 -10.78 0.07 11.30
CA SER A 73 -10.59 -0.79 10.14
C SER A 73 -9.70 -0.15 9.07
N GLU A 74 -8.98 -0.98 8.31
CA GLU A 74 -8.05 -0.56 7.26
C GLU A 74 -8.76 0.03 6.01
N ARG A 75 -10.03 -0.23 5.87
CA ARG A 75 -10.94 0.34 4.88
C ARG A 75 -12.38 0.29 5.41
N PRO A 76 -13.31 1.05 4.83
CA PRO A 76 -14.72 0.88 5.15
C PRO A 76 -15.15 -0.58 4.96
N LEU A 77 -15.83 -1.14 5.96
CA LEU A 77 -16.37 -2.49 5.91
C LEU A 77 -17.71 -2.50 5.15
N LEU A 78 -17.94 -3.55 4.39
CA LEU A 78 -19.28 -3.83 3.88
C LEU A 78 -20.23 -4.17 5.03
N VAL A 79 -21.52 -4.01 4.82
CA VAL A 79 -22.54 -4.33 5.84
C VAL A 79 -22.35 -5.74 6.39
N ASP A 80 -22.24 -6.73 5.51
CA ASP A 80 -22.13 -8.13 5.91
C ASP A 80 -20.77 -8.44 6.55
N GLU A 81 -19.68 -7.77 6.11
CA GLU A 81 -18.37 -7.88 6.75
C GLU A 81 -18.41 -7.43 8.21
N LEU A 82 -19.05 -6.29 8.48
CA LEU A 82 -19.19 -5.78 9.86
C LEU A 82 -20.06 -6.69 10.71
N CYS A 83 -21.22 -7.11 10.20
CA CYS A 83 -22.14 -7.99 10.93
C CYS A 83 -21.48 -9.33 11.28
N HIS A 84 -20.74 -9.94 10.33
CA HIS A 84 -20.01 -11.18 10.59
C HIS A 84 -18.83 -10.97 11.55
N ALA A 85 -18.09 -9.85 11.45
CA ALA A 85 -17.02 -9.53 12.39
C ALA A 85 -17.54 -9.42 13.83
N LEU A 86 -18.72 -8.86 14.02
CA LEU A 86 -19.34 -8.71 15.34
C LEU A 86 -19.93 -10.00 15.91
N ALA A 87 -20.15 -11.01 15.08
CA ALA A 87 -20.62 -12.33 15.48
C ALA A 87 -19.49 -13.28 15.90
N VAL A 88 -18.22 -12.89 15.71
CA VAL A 88 -17.08 -13.72 16.12
C VAL A 88 -16.89 -13.67 17.63
N GLU A 89 -17.01 -14.81 18.28
CA GLU A 89 -16.74 -14.98 19.71
C GLU A 89 -15.28 -15.44 19.92
N ILE A 90 -14.49 -14.59 20.56
CA ILE A 90 -13.06 -14.89 20.80
C ILE A 90 -12.94 -16.04 21.79
N GLY A 91 -12.26 -17.11 21.37
CA GLY A 91 -12.10 -18.34 22.15
C GLY A 91 -12.98 -19.52 21.68
N GLU A 92 -13.98 -19.26 20.85
CA GLU A 92 -14.77 -20.31 20.23
C GLU A 92 -14.09 -20.83 18.96
N LYS A 93 -14.29 -22.12 18.67
CA LYS A 93 -13.68 -22.80 17.51
C LYS A 93 -14.50 -22.68 16.24
N ASP A 94 -15.79 -22.44 16.38
CA ASP A 94 -16.74 -22.40 15.29
C ASP A 94 -17.42 -21.03 15.23
N PHE A 95 -17.65 -20.58 14.02
CA PHE A 95 -18.45 -19.38 13.76
C PHE A 95 -19.93 -19.76 13.76
N ASP A 96 -20.73 -19.12 14.62
CA ASP A 96 -22.18 -19.33 14.67
C ASP A 96 -22.91 -18.26 13.85
N PRO A 97 -23.54 -18.62 12.71
CA PRO A 97 -24.31 -17.68 11.92
C PRO A 97 -25.54 -17.09 12.63
N GLU A 98 -26.06 -17.74 13.69
CA GLU A 98 -27.21 -17.25 14.45
C GLU A 98 -26.85 -16.03 15.30
N ASN A 99 -25.56 -15.82 15.60
CA ASN A 99 -25.05 -14.65 16.33
C ASN A 99 -24.89 -13.40 15.46
N VAL A 100 -25.16 -13.48 14.13
CA VAL A 100 -24.97 -12.35 13.22
C VAL A 100 -26.02 -11.26 13.44
N PRO A 101 -25.63 -10.06 13.95
CA PRO A 101 -26.58 -8.99 14.21
C PRO A 101 -27.11 -8.40 12.90
N SER A 102 -28.37 -7.94 12.91
CA SER A 102 -28.90 -7.20 11.78
C SER A 102 -28.33 -5.78 11.73
N MET A 103 -28.06 -5.26 10.52
CA MET A 103 -27.59 -3.86 10.35
C MET A 103 -28.59 -2.84 10.90
N GLY A 104 -29.90 -3.13 10.82
CA GLY A 104 -30.93 -2.28 11.41
C GLY A 104 -30.79 -2.12 12.92
N ALA A 105 -30.51 -3.20 13.63
CA ALA A 105 -30.24 -3.19 15.06
C ALA A 105 -28.95 -2.39 15.39
N LEU A 106 -27.88 -2.57 14.63
CA LEU A 106 -26.63 -1.82 14.82
C LEU A 106 -26.81 -0.31 14.65
N LEU A 107 -27.55 0.12 13.62
CA LEU A 107 -27.88 1.54 13.42
C LEU A 107 -28.68 2.12 14.61
N GLU A 108 -29.62 1.36 15.17
CA GLU A 108 -30.38 1.75 16.35
C GLU A 108 -29.47 1.86 17.59
N TYR A 109 -28.61 0.86 17.84
CA TYR A 109 -27.75 0.81 19.03
C TYR A 109 -26.65 1.86 18.98
N CYS A 110 -26.11 2.18 17.80
CA CYS A 110 -25.11 3.24 17.62
C CYS A 110 -25.71 4.66 17.61
N GLN A 111 -27.03 4.80 17.82
CA GLN A 111 -27.69 6.08 18.08
C GLN A 111 -27.40 7.18 17.02
N GLY A 112 -27.27 6.79 15.75
CA GLY A 112 -27.02 7.72 14.64
C GLY A 112 -25.56 8.11 14.42
N LEU A 113 -24.59 7.49 15.11
CA LEU A 113 -23.17 7.74 14.87
C LEU A 113 -22.63 7.03 13.63
N ILE A 114 -23.28 5.96 13.18
CA ILE A 114 -22.94 5.23 11.94
C ILE A 114 -24.08 5.33 10.91
N THR A 115 -23.72 5.19 9.65
CA THR A 115 -24.64 5.16 8.51
C THR A 115 -24.18 4.15 7.47
N VAL A 116 -25.07 3.73 6.59
CA VAL A 116 -24.77 2.88 5.45
C VAL A 116 -24.74 3.73 4.18
N ASP A 117 -23.64 3.65 3.45
CA ASP A 117 -23.55 4.17 2.10
C ASP A 117 -24.27 3.20 1.15
N ALA A 118 -25.41 3.65 0.59
CA ALA A 118 -26.27 2.80 -0.22
C ALA A 118 -25.63 2.39 -1.56
N GLU A 119 -24.72 3.21 -2.12
CA GLU A 119 -24.04 2.89 -3.39
C GLU A 119 -22.89 1.87 -3.17
N ALA A 120 -22.13 2.04 -2.10
CA ALA A 120 -21.00 1.18 -1.79
C ALA A 120 -21.37 0.00 -0.87
N SER A 121 -22.60 -0.09 -0.35
CA SER A 121 -23.02 -1.05 0.68
C SER A 121 -22.06 -1.11 1.86
N SER A 122 -21.43 0.01 2.21
CA SER A 122 -20.40 0.10 3.25
C SER A 122 -20.85 0.89 4.45
N VAL A 123 -20.36 0.51 5.63
CA VAL A 123 -20.67 1.19 6.89
C VAL A 123 -19.63 2.28 7.14
N ARG A 124 -20.11 3.48 7.49
CA ARG A 124 -19.28 4.65 7.77
C ARG A 124 -19.78 5.39 9.00
N LEU A 125 -18.91 6.17 9.61
CA LEU A 125 -19.35 7.19 10.54
C LEU A 125 -20.13 8.28 9.81
N ILE A 126 -21.10 8.86 10.48
CA ILE A 126 -21.96 9.92 9.91
C ILE A 126 -21.15 11.15 9.45
N HIS A 127 -19.99 11.39 10.08
CA HIS A 127 -19.07 12.47 9.72
C HIS A 127 -17.64 12.17 10.25
N TYR A 128 -16.60 12.72 9.58
CA TYR A 128 -15.20 12.51 9.98
C TYR A 128 -14.87 13.05 11.39
N THR A 129 -15.53 14.15 11.83
CA THR A 129 -15.33 14.69 13.17
C THR A 129 -15.77 13.74 14.29
N VAL A 130 -16.68 12.80 14.01
CA VAL A 130 -17.01 11.71 14.94
C VAL A 130 -15.81 10.81 15.14
N GLN A 131 -15.09 10.48 14.07
CA GLN A 131 -13.87 9.66 14.17
C GLN A 131 -12.80 10.36 15.00
N GLU A 132 -12.52 11.64 14.71
CA GLU A 132 -11.56 12.43 15.48
C GLU A 132 -11.92 12.46 16.96
N TYR A 133 -13.19 12.71 17.26
CA TYR A 133 -13.69 12.73 18.63
C TYR A 133 -13.56 11.36 19.32
N LEU A 134 -14.05 10.28 18.69
CA LEU A 134 -13.99 8.93 19.25
C LEU A 134 -12.56 8.45 19.48
N CYS A 135 -11.65 8.72 18.54
CA CYS A 135 -10.22 8.38 18.66
C CYS A 135 -9.51 9.22 19.73
N SER A 136 -10.05 10.40 20.08
CA SER A 136 -9.53 11.23 21.19
C SER A 136 -9.93 10.73 22.57
N GLN A 137 -10.79 9.71 22.68
CA GLN A 137 -11.29 9.13 23.93
C GLN A 137 -10.55 7.83 24.30
N PRO A 138 -9.40 7.88 25.01
CA PRO A 138 -8.57 6.68 25.27
C PRO A 138 -9.28 5.57 26.06
N SER A 139 -10.28 5.96 26.88
CA SER A 139 -11.04 5.02 27.69
C SER A 139 -12.14 4.26 26.92
N LEU A 140 -12.49 4.72 25.71
CA LEU A 140 -13.56 4.10 24.92
C LEU A 140 -13.10 2.84 24.21
N PHE A 141 -11.88 2.87 23.67
CA PHE A 141 -11.31 1.78 22.89
C PHE A 141 -10.04 1.25 23.56
N SER A 142 -10.18 0.17 24.31
CA SER A 142 -9.02 -0.48 24.91
C SER A 142 -8.35 -1.38 23.86
N LYS A 143 -7.14 -1.00 23.43
CA LYS A 143 -6.32 -1.77 22.46
C LYS A 143 -7.10 -2.21 21.20
N PRO A 144 -7.67 -1.30 20.43
CA PRO A 144 -8.58 -1.64 19.35
C PRO A 144 -7.96 -2.58 18.31
N HIS A 145 -6.70 -2.34 17.92
CA HIS A 145 -6.03 -3.19 16.92
C HIS A 145 -5.79 -4.61 17.42
N SER A 146 -5.54 -4.80 18.72
CA SER A 146 -5.44 -6.13 19.33
C SER A 146 -6.76 -6.89 19.21
N VAL A 147 -7.89 -6.25 19.56
CA VAL A 147 -9.22 -6.83 19.44
C VAL A 147 -9.55 -7.18 17.99
N LEU A 148 -9.29 -6.26 17.06
CA LEU A 148 -9.53 -6.51 15.63
C LEU A 148 -8.67 -7.67 15.10
N ALA A 149 -7.40 -7.76 15.52
CA ALA A 149 -6.51 -8.87 15.16
C ALA A 149 -7.03 -10.21 15.72
N GLU A 150 -7.42 -10.23 16.99
CA GLU A 150 -7.96 -11.44 17.64
C GLU A 150 -9.23 -11.90 16.93
N THR A 151 -10.17 -11.01 16.63
CA THR A 151 -11.40 -11.34 15.90
C THR A 151 -11.09 -11.92 14.51
N CYS A 152 -10.21 -11.26 13.74
CA CYS A 152 -9.80 -11.78 12.43
C CYS A 152 -9.17 -13.17 12.53
N LEU A 153 -8.26 -13.36 13.49
CA LEU A 153 -7.53 -14.61 13.67
C LEU A 153 -8.45 -15.74 14.17
N THR A 154 -9.39 -15.45 15.08
CA THR A 154 -10.40 -16.42 15.55
C THR A 154 -11.25 -16.88 14.37
N TYR A 155 -11.73 -15.93 13.54
CA TYR A 155 -12.49 -16.28 12.33
C TYR A 155 -11.69 -17.16 11.36
N LEU A 156 -10.42 -16.80 11.08
CA LEU A 156 -9.55 -17.57 10.19
C LEU A 156 -9.21 -18.96 10.73
N ASN A 157 -9.17 -19.13 12.06
CA ASN A 157 -8.93 -20.41 12.73
C ASN A 157 -10.19 -21.26 12.90
N SER A 158 -11.39 -20.75 12.54
CA SER A 158 -12.62 -21.53 12.63
C SER A 158 -12.61 -22.77 11.73
N GLN A 159 -13.32 -23.81 12.12
CA GLN A 159 -13.40 -25.05 11.34
C GLN A 159 -14.03 -24.82 9.96
N GLN A 160 -14.98 -23.90 9.87
CA GLN A 160 -15.61 -23.51 8.61
C GLN A 160 -14.56 -22.99 7.62
N VAL A 161 -13.69 -22.07 8.05
CA VAL A 161 -12.63 -21.51 7.20
C VAL A 161 -11.53 -22.53 6.92
N LYS A 162 -11.09 -23.29 7.94
CA LYS A 162 -10.08 -24.36 7.78
C LYS A 162 -10.52 -25.48 6.84
N SER A 163 -11.82 -25.75 6.74
CA SER A 163 -12.37 -26.77 5.84
C SER A 163 -12.37 -26.33 4.35
N LEU A 164 -12.19 -25.05 4.07
CA LEU A 164 -12.07 -24.53 2.72
C LEU A 164 -10.71 -24.92 2.13
N THR A 165 -10.69 -25.97 1.33
CA THR A 165 -9.47 -26.40 0.63
C THR A 165 -9.44 -25.85 -0.79
N TYR A 166 -8.24 -25.51 -1.26
CA TYR A 166 -8.03 -25.01 -2.60
C TYR A 166 -8.58 -25.95 -3.71
N HIS A 167 -8.61 -27.27 -3.48
CA HIS A 167 -9.11 -28.25 -4.46
C HIS A 167 -10.64 -28.21 -4.67
N SER A 168 -11.40 -27.68 -3.72
CA SER A 168 -12.82 -27.39 -3.92
C SER A 168 -13.07 -26.12 -4.73
N LEU A 169 -12.01 -25.44 -5.17
CA LEU A 169 -11.95 -24.05 -5.59
C LEU A 169 -11.48 -23.88 -7.05
N ILE A 170 -11.80 -24.84 -7.95
CA ILE A 170 -11.48 -24.70 -9.39
C ILE A 170 -12.02 -23.39 -9.96
N ASP A 171 -13.01 -22.77 -9.32
CA ASP A 171 -13.51 -21.41 -9.59
C ASP A 171 -13.12 -20.41 -8.49
N ALA A 172 -11.87 -20.39 -8.11
CA ALA A 172 -11.36 -19.53 -7.02
C ALA A 172 -11.61 -18.01 -7.16
N HIS A 173 -12.21 -17.53 -8.24
CA HIS A 173 -12.75 -16.17 -8.34
C HIS A 173 -14.03 -15.98 -7.51
N SER A 174 -14.84 -17.04 -7.31
CA SER A 174 -16.12 -16.93 -6.61
C SER A 174 -16.02 -17.02 -5.10
N LEU A 175 -15.02 -17.70 -4.54
CA LEU A 175 -15.00 -18.03 -3.11
C LEU A 175 -14.43 -16.95 -2.17
N ILE A 176 -13.55 -16.07 -2.67
CA ILE A 176 -13.13 -14.88 -1.89
C ILE A 176 -14.27 -13.85 -1.89
N ASP A 177 -15.17 -13.95 -2.83
CA ASP A 177 -16.39 -13.15 -2.95
C ASP A 177 -17.64 -14.01 -2.60
N ASP A 178 -17.47 -15.12 -1.88
CA ASP A 178 -18.56 -15.98 -1.42
C ASP A 178 -19.41 -15.23 -0.38
N GLU A 179 -20.69 -15.06 -0.73
CA GLU A 179 -21.66 -14.39 0.14
C GLU A 179 -21.89 -15.13 1.48
N SER A 180 -21.49 -16.40 1.56
CA SER A 180 -21.61 -17.19 2.81
C SER A 180 -20.52 -16.83 3.85
N MET A 181 -19.39 -16.23 3.41
CA MET A 181 -18.26 -15.90 4.26
C MET A 181 -17.71 -14.48 4.01
N PRO A 182 -18.54 -13.44 4.12
CA PRO A 182 -18.19 -12.08 3.71
C PRO A 182 -16.97 -11.52 4.45
N PHE A 183 -16.74 -11.90 5.71
CA PHE A 183 -15.61 -11.41 6.49
C PHE A 183 -14.26 -12.05 6.14
N LEU A 184 -14.24 -13.14 5.35
CA LEU A 184 -13.02 -13.85 4.94
C LEU A 184 -12.04 -12.92 4.20
N LYS A 185 -12.55 -12.09 3.31
CA LYS A 185 -11.72 -11.17 2.50
C LYS A 185 -11.02 -10.11 3.35
N TYR A 186 -11.72 -9.55 4.32
CA TYR A 186 -11.14 -8.57 5.23
C TYR A 186 -10.13 -9.24 6.17
N SER A 187 -10.55 -10.28 6.88
CA SER A 187 -9.72 -10.97 7.88
C SER A 187 -8.42 -11.49 7.27
N SER A 188 -8.47 -12.12 6.09
CA SER A 188 -7.28 -12.64 5.40
C SER A 188 -6.25 -11.57 5.05
N ARG A 189 -6.70 -10.36 4.73
CA ARG A 189 -5.82 -9.29 4.23
C ARG A 189 -5.27 -8.36 5.30
N PHE A 190 -6.00 -8.24 6.42
CA PHE A 190 -5.73 -7.15 7.36
C PHE A 190 -5.42 -7.61 8.79
N TRP A 191 -5.61 -8.88 9.15
CA TRP A 191 -5.27 -9.36 10.49
C TRP A 191 -3.84 -9.00 10.90
N GLY A 192 -2.88 -9.20 9.99
CA GLY A 192 -1.48 -8.95 10.27
C GLY A 192 -1.15 -7.47 10.39
N LYS A 193 -1.88 -6.57 9.69
CA LYS A 193 -1.73 -5.12 9.88
C LYS A 193 -2.18 -4.68 11.27
N HIS A 194 -3.29 -5.24 11.75
CA HIS A 194 -3.76 -4.97 13.10
C HIS A 194 -2.80 -5.56 14.13
N ALA A 195 -2.36 -6.81 13.96
CA ALA A 195 -1.41 -7.48 14.85
C ALA A 195 -0.04 -6.77 14.90
N ASN A 196 0.40 -6.18 13.79
CA ASN A 196 1.66 -5.42 13.76
C ASN A 196 1.60 -4.11 14.55
N ARG A 197 0.39 -3.52 14.71
CA ARG A 197 0.21 -2.30 15.54
C ARG A 197 0.10 -2.61 17.02
N ASP A 198 -0.60 -3.69 17.39
CA ASP A 198 -0.76 -4.11 18.79
C ASP A 198 -1.02 -5.63 18.83
N LEU A 199 0.00 -6.37 19.26
CA LEU A 199 -0.02 -7.83 19.35
C LEU A 199 -0.23 -8.26 20.81
N SER A 200 -1.46 -8.64 21.18
CA SER A 200 -1.72 -9.23 22.49
C SER A 200 -1.17 -10.68 22.59
N GLY A 201 -1.06 -11.19 23.80
CA GLY A 201 -0.67 -12.58 24.01
C GLY A 201 -1.62 -13.56 23.34
N ASN A 202 -2.94 -13.28 23.36
CA ASN A 202 -3.96 -14.10 22.72
C ASN A 202 -3.88 -14.02 21.19
N ALA A 203 -3.77 -12.80 20.62
CA ALA A 203 -3.56 -12.62 19.18
C ALA A 203 -2.29 -13.35 18.70
N LYS A 204 -1.21 -13.33 19.49
CA LYS A 204 0.02 -14.06 19.20
C LYS A 204 -0.19 -15.56 19.14
N ALA A 205 -0.93 -16.13 20.10
CA ALA A 205 -1.24 -17.56 20.13
C ALA A 205 -2.08 -17.99 18.92
N LEU A 206 -3.14 -17.24 18.63
CA LEU A 206 -4.01 -17.47 17.46
C LEU A 206 -3.25 -17.31 16.14
N ALA A 207 -2.36 -16.33 16.04
CA ALA A 207 -1.53 -16.14 14.85
C ALA A 207 -0.56 -17.32 14.64
N LEU A 208 0.08 -17.82 15.70
CA LEU A 208 0.97 -18.98 15.60
C LEU A 208 0.18 -20.25 15.23
N GLU A 209 -1.02 -20.43 15.76
CA GLU A 209 -1.90 -21.54 15.34
C GLU A 209 -2.19 -21.47 13.84
N LEU A 210 -2.58 -20.32 13.33
CA LEU A 210 -2.82 -20.09 11.89
C LEU A 210 -1.55 -20.33 11.05
N LEU A 211 -0.43 -19.73 11.44
CA LEU A 211 0.82 -19.72 10.67
C LEU A 211 1.48 -21.10 10.60
N ASN A 212 1.31 -21.96 11.62
CA ASN A 212 1.81 -23.35 11.61
C ASN A 212 1.11 -24.23 10.57
N GLN A 213 -0.07 -23.84 10.10
CA GLN A 213 -0.86 -24.54 9.09
C GLN A 213 -1.20 -23.65 7.90
N TYR A 214 -0.39 -22.61 7.64
CA TYR A 214 -0.71 -21.56 6.68
C TYR A 214 -0.58 -22.01 5.24
N GLU A 215 0.30 -22.97 4.98
CA GLU A 215 0.46 -23.55 3.65
C GLU A 215 -0.83 -24.26 3.22
N GLY A 216 -1.39 -23.79 2.11
CA GLY A 216 -2.69 -24.28 1.61
C GLY A 216 -3.92 -23.65 2.26
N HIS A 217 -3.76 -22.81 3.28
CA HIS A 217 -4.87 -22.10 3.89
C HIS A 217 -5.43 -21.04 2.92
N ILE A 218 -6.77 -20.90 2.89
CA ILE A 218 -7.45 -20.01 1.96
C ILE A 218 -7.00 -18.53 2.09
N SER A 219 -6.64 -18.08 3.30
CA SER A 219 -6.15 -16.72 3.53
C SER A 219 -4.78 -16.46 2.88
N ALA A 220 -3.94 -17.50 2.73
CA ALA A 220 -2.67 -17.37 1.98
C ALA A 220 -2.93 -17.05 0.51
N VAL A 221 -3.90 -17.74 -0.09
CA VAL A 221 -4.32 -17.48 -1.48
C VAL A 221 -4.93 -16.08 -1.62
N ALA A 222 -5.75 -15.65 -0.67
CA ALA A 222 -6.36 -14.32 -0.66
C ALA A 222 -5.30 -13.20 -0.58
N LEU A 223 -4.26 -13.39 0.23
CA LEU A 223 -3.15 -12.46 0.40
C LEU A 223 -2.30 -12.36 -0.88
N LEU A 224 -1.86 -13.49 -1.43
CA LEU A 224 -1.05 -13.55 -2.65
C LEU A 224 -1.74 -12.90 -3.86
N ARG A 225 -3.06 -13.06 -3.99
CA ARG A 225 -3.83 -12.43 -5.07
C ARG A 225 -3.87 -10.91 -4.97
N GLN A 226 -3.90 -10.38 -3.76
CA GLN A 226 -3.86 -8.93 -3.54
C GLN A 226 -2.55 -8.33 -4.04
N VAL A 227 -1.43 -8.99 -3.75
CA VAL A 227 -0.09 -8.47 -4.08
C VAL A 227 0.15 -8.45 -5.59
N LYS A 228 -0.32 -9.46 -6.30
CA LYS A 228 -0.03 -9.62 -7.74
C LYS A 228 -0.96 -8.83 -8.67
N GLY A 229 -2.11 -8.37 -8.18
CA GLY A 229 -3.09 -7.63 -8.99
C GLY A 229 -3.68 -8.42 -10.18
N PRO A 230 -4.66 -7.85 -10.92
CA PRO A 230 -5.37 -8.56 -11.98
C PRO A 230 -4.54 -8.83 -13.25
N ARG A 231 -3.37 -8.19 -13.40
CA ARG A 231 -2.52 -8.33 -14.60
C ARG A 231 -1.56 -9.53 -14.56
N ASN A 232 -1.33 -10.13 -13.40
CA ASN A 232 -0.40 -11.25 -13.26
C ASN A 232 -1.13 -12.60 -13.39
N ARG A 233 -1.48 -12.95 -14.63
CA ARG A 233 -2.16 -14.22 -15.01
C ARG A 233 -1.27 -15.47 -14.91
N GLY A 234 -0.06 -15.36 -14.36
CA GLY A 234 0.94 -16.43 -14.37
C GLY A 234 0.97 -17.34 -13.15
N LEU A 235 0.13 -17.14 -12.13
CA LEU A 235 0.00 -18.14 -11.07
C LEU A 235 -0.80 -19.32 -11.61
N SER A 236 -0.14 -20.47 -11.70
CA SER A 236 -0.85 -21.74 -11.84
C SER A 236 -1.91 -21.82 -10.73
N PRO A 237 -3.12 -22.30 -11.02
CA PRO A 237 -4.12 -22.57 -10.00
C PRO A 237 -3.61 -23.44 -8.84
N SER A 238 -2.54 -24.19 -9.04
CA SER A 238 -1.90 -25.06 -8.03
C SER A 238 -0.90 -24.35 -7.11
N CYS A 239 -0.78 -23.02 -7.16
CA CYS A 239 0.19 -22.27 -6.39
C CYS A 239 -0.33 -21.98 -4.97
N THR A 240 -0.11 -22.91 -4.05
CA THR A 240 -0.54 -22.82 -2.66
C THR A 240 0.60 -22.67 -1.65
N LEU A 241 1.85 -22.75 -2.12
CA LEU A 241 3.03 -22.66 -1.27
C LEU A 241 3.25 -21.22 -0.80
N PHE A 242 2.77 -20.91 0.39
CA PHE A 242 3.04 -19.66 1.10
C PHE A 242 3.15 -19.95 2.60
N PRO A 243 4.33 -20.34 3.10
CA PRO A 243 4.53 -20.74 4.49
C PRO A 243 4.27 -19.61 5.49
N GLY A 244 4.02 -19.98 6.75
CA GLY A 244 3.72 -19.00 7.80
C GLY A 244 4.82 -17.97 8.04
N LEU A 245 6.10 -18.35 7.91
CA LEU A 245 7.21 -17.40 8.04
C LEU A 245 7.17 -16.32 6.94
N HIS A 246 6.78 -16.66 5.70
CA HIS A 246 6.59 -15.67 4.63
C HIS A 246 5.46 -14.70 4.97
N CYS A 247 4.35 -15.20 5.52
CA CYS A 247 3.24 -14.37 5.96
C CYS A 247 3.62 -13.43 7.11
N ALA A 248 4.31 -13.93 8.14
CA ALA A 248 4.80 -13.10 9.24
C ALA A 248 5.77 -12.02 8.76
N SER A 249 6.65 -12.36 7.80
CA SER A 249 7.60 -11.44 7.17
C SER A 249 6.89 -10.41 6.28
N PHE A 250 5.85 -10.82 5.53
CA PHE A 250 5.02 -9.93 4.73
C PHE A 250 4.33 -8.85 5.56
N PHE A 251 3.83 -9.20 6.75
CA PHE A 251 3.22 -8.23 7.66
C PHE A 251 4.22 -7.53 8.58
N GLY A 252 5.46 -7.97 8.63
CA GLY A 252 6.54 -7.38 9.44
C GLY A 252 6.37 -7.56 10.93
N ILE A 253 5.66 -8.62 11.39
CA ILE A 253 5.41 -8.86 12.80
C ILE A 253 6.63 -9.52 13.44
N VAL A 254 7.54 -8.68 13.93
CA VAL A 254 8.88 -9.06 14.43
C VAL A 254 8.83 -10.19 15.45
N GLU A 255 7.87 -10.13 16.38
CA GLU A 255 7.71 -11.17 17.40
C GLU A 255 7.36 -12.54 16.81
N LEU A 256 6.47 -12.59 15.81
CA LEU A 256 6.10 -13.83 15.13
C LEU A 256 7.26 -14.36 14.29
N VAL A 257 7.92 -13.49 13.53
CA VAL A 257 9.14 -13.86 12.76
C VAL A 257 10.17 -14.48 13.70
N THR A 258 10.44 -13.86 14.85
CA THR A 258 11.41 -14.36 15.84
C THR A 258 11.00 -15.73 16.40
N VAL A 259 9.73 -15.93 16.75
CA VAL A 259 9.25 -17.22 17.30
C VAL A 259 9.35 -18.31 16.25
N LEU A 260 8.91 -18.05 15.00
CA LEU A 260 8.96 -19.03 13.91
C LEU A 260 10.40 -19.41 13.52
N ILE A 261 11.32 -18.46 13.53
CA ILE A 261 12.76 -18.77 13.33
C ILE A 261 13.29 -19.67 14.45
N ASN A 262 12.97 -19.34 15.70
CA ASN A 262 13.46 -20.08 16.88
C ASN A 262 12.85 -21.48 17.03
N SER A 263 11.72 -21.78 16.38
CA SER A 263 11.16 -23.15 16.37
C SER A 263 12.07 -24.13 15.61
N GLY A 264 12.85 -23.63 14.63
CA GLY A 264 13.72 -24.46 13.80
C GLY A 264 12.99 -25.24 12.69
N ASP A 265 11.69 -25.07 12.55
CA ASP A 265 10.86 -25.82 11.60
C ASP A 265 10.85 -25.21 10.18
N TYR A 266 11.44 -24.02 10.01
CA TYR A 266 11.39 -23.28 8.75
C TYR A 266 12.77 -23.17 8.09
N ASP A 267 12.83 -23.48 6.79
CA ASP A 267 13.97 -23.08 5.96
C ASP A 267 13.87 -21.58 5.64
N LEU A 268 14.84 -20.79 6.14
CA LEU A 268 14.84 -19.34 6.00
C LEU A 268 15.05 -18.86 4.55
N ASN A 269 15.53 -19.75 3.69
CA ASN A 269 15.73 -19.51 2.27
C ASN A 269 14.66 -20.21 1.40
N GLN A 270 13.66 -20.82 2.02
CA GLN A 270 12.55 -21.43 1.28
C GLN A 270 11.91 -20.38 0.39
N GLN A 271 11.68 -20.74 -0.86
CA GLN A 271 10.97 -19.91 -1.82
C GLN A 271 9.49 -20.30 -1.85
N ASP A 272 8.62 -19.31 -1.80
CA ASP A 272 7.19 -19.52 -2.02
C ASP A 272 6.89 -19.76 -3.51
N CYS A 273 5.62 -19.84 -3.85
CA CYS A 273 5.18 -20.01 -5.22
C CYS A 273 5.51 -18.85 -6.18
N THR A 274 6.01 -17.76 -5.65
CA THR A 274 6.50 -16.61 -6.44
C THR A 274 8.02 -16.63 -6.59
N GLY A 275 8.67 -17.63 -5.98
CA GLY A 275 10.11 -17.69 -5.81
C GLY A 275 10.64 -16.74 -4.74
N SER A 276 9.78 -16.07 -3.99
CA SER A 276 10.19 -15.11 -2.96
C SER A 276 10.51 -15.81 -1.65
N THR A 277 11.57 -15.35 -0.97
CA THR A 277 11.93 -15.78 0.38
C THR A 277 11.24 -14.90 1.44
N PRO A 278 11.25 -15.29 2.73
CA PRO A 278 10.78 -14.42 3.82
C PRO A 278 11.46 -13.05 3.81
N LEU A 279 12.78 -13.00 3.52
CA LEU A 279 13.54 -11.75 3.45
C LEU A 279 13.08 -10.86 2.29
N VAL A 280 12.76 -11.44 1.14
CA VAL A 280 12.17 -10.69 0.00
C VAL A 280 10.85 -10.05 0.40
N TRP A 281 9.97 -10.76 1.10
CA TRP A 281 8.68 -10.20 1.54
C TRP A 281 8.82 -9.10 2.57
N ALA A 282 9.74 -9.26 3.53
CA ALA A 282 10.03 -8.21 4.51
C ALA A 282 10.61 -6.95 3.83
N ALA A 283 11.49 -7.12 2.85
CA ALA A 283 12.09 -6.04 2.09
C ALA A 283 11.09 -5.34 1.17
N PHE A 284 10.23 -6.11 0.48
CA PHE A 284 9.14 -5.61 -0.38
C PHE A 284 8.19 -4.65 0.36
N ASN A 285 7.89 -4.95 1.62
CA ASN A 285 6.96 -4.16 2.43
C ASN A 285 7.66 -3.13 3.37
N GLY A 286 8.98 -3.01 3.32
CA GLY A 286 9.73 -2.01 4.10
C GLY A 286 9.86 -2.32 5.59
N HIS A 287 9.77 -3.58 5.98
CA HIS A 287 9.76 -4.00 7.38
C HIS A 287 11.18 -4.16 7.97
N GLU A 288 11.81 -3.05 8.35
CA GLU A 288 13.18 -3.02 8.89
C GLU A 288 13.42 -4.01 10.03
N GLY A 289 12.47 -4.13 10.97
CA GLY A 289 12.59 -5.03 12.12
C GLY A 289 12.67 -6.49 11.70
N ALA A 290 11.81 -6.93 10.78
CA ALA A 290 11.82 -8.29 10.26
C ALA A 290 13.08 -8.56 9.43
N VAL A 291 13.51 -7.60 8.59
CA VAL A 291 14.77 -7.68 7.83
C VAL A 291 15.97 -7.88 8.75
N LYS A 292 16.08 -7.09 9.84
CA LYS A 292 17.18 -7.24 10.83
C LYS A 292 17.19 -8.61 11.51
N VAL A 293 16.02 -9.12 11.89
CA VAL A 293 15.91 -10.43 12.54
C VAL A 293 16.30 -11.56 11.59
N LEU A 294 15.87 -11.49 10.32
CA LEU A 294 16.22 -12.49 9.31
C LEU A 294 17.71 -12.45 8.98
N LEU A 295 18.29 -11.28 8.70
CA LEU A 295 19.72 -11.12 8.41
C LEU A 295 20.62 -11.47 9.61
N GLY A 296 20.12 -11.37 10.82
CA GLY A 296 20.83 -11.84 12.01
C GLY A 296 21.07 -13.36 12.04
N GLN A 297 20.48 -14.13 11.14
CA GLN A 297 20.66 -15.58 11.02
C GLN A 297 21.78 -15.91 10.03
N LYS A 298 22.74 -16.74 10.46
CA LYS A 298 23.98 -17.03 9.69
C LYS A 298 23.76 -17.71 8.33
N ASN A 299 22.60 -18.33 8.11
CA ASN A 299 22.31 -19.13 6.92
C ASN A 299 21.30 -18.46 5.97
N VAL A 300 20.98 -17.18 6.16
CA VAL A 300 20.08 -16.44 5.26
C VAL A 300 20.87 -15.94 4.05
N ASP A 301 20.39 -16.30 2.86
CA ASP A 301 20.90 -15.80 1.60
C ASP A 301 20.26 -14.43 1.29
N SER A 302 21.06 -13.37 1.49
CA SER A 302 20.61 -11.99 1.32
C SER A 302 20.45 -11.55 -0.14
N ASN A 303 20.92 -12.36 -1.10
CA ASN A 303 20.86 -12.05 -2.53
C ASN A 303 19.84 -12.91 -3.29
N ARG A 304 19.20 -13.90 -2.64
CA ARG A 304 18.35 -14.87 -3.34
C ARG A 304 17.22 -14.20 -4.11
N PRO A 305 17.22 -14.31 -5.45
CA PRO A 305 16.20 -13.68 -6.28
C PRO A 305 14.91 -14.51 -6.30
N ASN A 306 13.79 -13.85 -6.58
CA ASN A 306 12.54 -14.53 -6.89
C ASN A 306 12.43 -14.88 -8.38
N MET A 307 11.27 -15.39 -8.83
CA MET A 307 11.02 -15.74 -10.23
C MET A 307 11.14 -14.56 -11.22
N SER A 308 11.04 -13.33 -10.74
CA SER A 308 11.26 -12.12 -11.55
C SER A 308 12.71 -11.65 -11.53
N GLY A 309 13.63 -12.42 -10.95
CA GLY A 309 15.04 -12.04 -10.81
C GLY A 309 15.30 -11.01 -9.70
N ASN A 310 14.25 -10.48 -9.04
CA ASN A 310 14.42 -9.46 -7.99
C ASN A 310 14.78 -10.10 -6.66
N GLY A 311 15.90 -9.67 -6.09
CA GLY A 311 16.29 -9.94 -4.71
C GLY A 311 15.72 -8.92 -3.71
N PRO A 312 16.03 -9.08 -2.40
CA PRO A 312 15.57 -8.16 -1.35
C PRO A 312 15.93 -6.70 -1.63
N LEU A 313 17.16 -6.42 -2.08
CA LEU A 313 17.62 -5.07 -2.36
C LEU A 313 16.89 -4.43 -3.55
N GLY A 314 16.62 -5.20 -4.62
CA GLY A 314 15.87 -4.73 -5.79
C GLY A 314 14.47 -4.29 -5.42
N TYR A 315 13.77 -5.08 -4.59
CA TYR A 315 12.44 -4.70 -4.11
C TYR A 315 12.49 -3.50 -3.18
N ALA A 316 13.37 -3.49 -2.18
CA ALA A 316 13.49 -2.35 -1.27
C ALA A 316 13.79 -1.06 -2.02
N ALA A 317 14.63 -1.12 -3.05
CA ALA A 317 14.97 0.02 -3.90
C ALA A 317 13.80 0.49 -4.76
N GLY A 318 13.09 -0.45 -5.41
CA GLY A 318 11.95 -0.14 -6.28
C GLY A 318 10.72 0.41 -5.56
N PHE A 319 10.59 0.14 -4.25
CA PHE A 319 9.49 0.65 -3.41
C PHE A 319 9.91 1.81 -2.49
N GLY A 320 11.16 2.27 -2.55
CA GLY A 320 11.62 3.45 -1.82
C GLY A 320 11.78 3.22 -0.31
N HIS A 321 12.17 2.03 0.10
CA HIS A 321 12.35 1.70 1.52
C HIS A 321 13.77 2.00 2.00
N ASP A 322 14.10 3.27 2.18
CA ASP A 322 15.44 3.77 2.54
C ASP A 322 16.06 3.03 3.73
N GLY A 323 15.28 2.80 4.79
CA GLY A 323 15.76 2.11 5.98
C GLY A 323 16.16 0.66 5.70
N VAL A 324 15.36 -0.06 4.91
CA VAL A 324 15.67 -1.45 4.49
C VAL A 324 16.89 -1.47 3.57
N VAL A 325 16.96 -0.56 2.59
CA VAL A 325 18.14 -0.43 1.70
C VAL A 325 19.41 -0.21 2.51
N LYS A 326 19.37 0.70 3.50
CA LYS A 326 20.52 0.96 4.38
C LYS A 326 20.95 -0.28 5.17
N ILE A 327 19.99 -1.06 5.69
CA ILE A 327 20.29 -2.31 6.42
C ILE A 327 20.93 -3.33 5.48
N LEU A 328 20.31 -3.58 4.31
CA LEU A 328 20.83 -4.53 3.33
C LEU A 328 22.24 -4.14 2.86
N LEU A 329 22.46 -2.88 2.51
CA LEU A 329 23.79 -2.39 2.13
C LEU A 329 24.82 -2.48 3.26
N GLY A 330 24.42 -2.63 4.51
CA GLY A 330 25.30 -2.93 5.64
C GLY A 330 25.89 -4.34 5.63
N GLU A 331 25.26 -5.27 4.92
CA GLU A 331 25.73 -6.65 4.79
C GLU A 331 26.86 -6.74 3.75
N HIS A 332 27.92 -7.49 4.10
CA HIS A 332 29.12 -7.61 3.25
C HIS A 332 28.87 -8.42 1.97
N GLU A 333 27.92 -9.34 2.00
CA GLU A 333 27.64 -10.25 0.88
C GLU A 333 26.63 -9.71 -0.11
N ILE A 334 26.02 -8.53 0.16
CA ILE A 334 25.00 -7.98 -0.74
C ILE A 334 25.60 -7.52 -2.06
N ASP A 335 24.98 -7.95 -3.17
CA ASP A 335 25.32 -7.46 -4.50
C ASP A 335 24.43 -6.25 -4.86
N PRO A 336 24.97 -5.02 -4.87
CA PRO A 336 24.19 -3.83 -5.15
C PRO A 336 23.88 -3.64 -6.64
N ASN A 337 24.45 -4.47 -7.52
CA ASN A 337 24.24 -4.41 -8.98
C ASN A 337 23.45 -5.63 -9.50
N SER A 338 22.85 -6.44 -8.60
CA SER A 338 22.03 -7.58 -9.00
C SER A 338 20.93 -7.15 -9.97
N GLN A 339 20.78 -7.87 -11.08
CA GLN A 339 19.83 -7.56 -12.14
C GLN A 339 18.60 -8.48 -12.05
N ASP A 340 17.43 -7.95 -12.39
CA ASP A 340 16.22 -8.72 -12.57
C ASP A 340 16.12 -9.31 -13.99
N ILE A 341 15.00 -9.98 -14.32
CA ILE A 341 14.77 -10.56 -15.66
C ILE A 341 14.69 -9.52 -16.79
N TYR A 342 14.67 -8.25 -16.48
CA TYR A 342 14.68 -7.12 -17.42
C TYR A 342 16.03 -6.39 -17.41
N ASP A 343 17.06 -6.99 -16.81
CA ASP A 343 18.39 -6.41 -16.58
C ASP A 343 18.39 -5.13 -15.75
N ILE A 344 17.28 -4.85 -15.01
CA ILE A 344 17.16 -3.64 -14.18
C ILE A 344 17.85 -3.87 -12.84
N THR A 345 18.78 -2.97 -12.47
CA THR A 345 19.47 -2.97 -11.18
C THR A 345 18.64 -2.29 -10.09
N PRO A 346 18.96 -2.45 -8.78
CA PRO A 346 18.34 -1.68 -7.71
C PRO A 346 18.39 -0.16 -7.95
N LEU A 347 19.53 0.36 -8.45
CA LEU A 347 19.66 1.77 -8.81
C LEU A 347 18.73 2.15 -9.98
N GLY A 348 18.60 1.30 -10.98
CA GLY A 348 17.68 1.50 -12.11
C GLY A 348 16.21 1.58 -11.64
N TRP A 349 15.79 0.67 -10.74
CA TRP A 349 14.46 0.70 -10.15
C TRP A 349 14.20 1.95 -9.33
N ALA A 350 15.12 2.32 -8.43
CA ALA A 350 15.01 3.54 -7.62
C ALA A 350 14.93 4.80 -8.49
N ALA A 351 15.76 4.87 -9.54
CA ALA A 351 15.77 5.98 -10.48
C ALA A 351 14.48 6.09 -11.29
N ALA A 352 13.96 4.97 -11.79
CA ALA A 352 12.70 4.93 -12.54
C ALA A 352 11.47 5.32 -11.71
N LYS A 353 11.53 5.16 -10.37
CA LYS A 353 10.45 5.48 -9.43
C LYS A 353 10.64 6.82 -8.70
N GLY A 354 11.77 7.47 -8.86
CA GLY A 354 12.04 8.76 -8.24
C GLY A 354 12.41 8.71 -6.76
N HIS A 355 12.94 7.58 -6.28
CA HIS A 355 13.30 7.40 -4.87
C HIS A 355 14.66 8.01 -4.54
N GLU A 356 14.70 9.32 -4.32
CA GLU A 356 15.93 10.10 -4.11
C GLU A 356 16.79 9.57 -2.94
N GLY A 357 16.15 9.23 -1.80
CA GLY A 357 16.86 8.71 -0.64
C GLY A 357 17.58 7.39 -0.94
N VAL A 358 16.91 6.46 -1.63
CA VAL A 358 17.50 5.20 -2.06
C VAL A 358 18.64 5.41 -3.06
N VAL A 359 18.43 6.28 -4.05
CA VAL A 359 19.47 6.61 -5.04
C VAL A 359 20.71 7.16 -4.35
N GLY A 360 20.55 8.07 -3.39
CA GLY A 360 21.66 8.59 -2.57
C GLY A 360 22.43 7.48 -1.87
N LEU A 361 21.72 6.59 -1.14
CA LEU A 361 22.32 5.47 -0.41
C LEU A 361 23.07 4.49 -1.31
N LEU A 362 22.53 4.18 -2.48
CA LEU A 362 23.19 3.32 -3.46
C LEU A 362 24.46 3.98 -4.02
N LEU A 363 24.38 5.25 -4.39
CA LEU A 363 25.50 5.99 -4.94
C LEU A 363 26.63 6.26 -3.91
N GLU A 364 26.38 6.18 -2.60
CA GLU A 364 27.44 6.21 -1.57
C GLU A 364 28.38 5.00 -1.65
N ARG A 365 27.97 3.92 -2.32
CA ARG A 365 28.78 2.72 -2.50
C ARG A 365 29.65 2.83 -3.75
N GLU A 366 30.94 2.66 -3.60
CA GLU A 366 31.92 2.73 -4.71
C GLU A 366 31.72 1.62 -5.76
N ASN A 367 31.19 0.46 -5.36
CA ASN A 367 30.97 -0.70 -6.23
C ASN A 367 29.61 -0.67 -6.98
N VAL A 368 28.79 0.37 -6.83
CA VAL A 368 27.58 0.55 -7.62
C VAL A 368 27.93 1.13 -8.98
N ASP A 369 27.48 0.47 -10.07
CA ASP A 369 27.63 0.99 -11.42
C ASP A 369 26.42 1.88 -11.77
N PRO A 370 26.64 3.22 -11.88
CA PRO A 370 25.54 4.16 -12.19
C PRO A 370 25.15 4.16 -13.67
N ASN A 371 25.85 3.40 -14.53
CA ASN A 371 25.59 3.34 -15.96
C ASN A 371 25.08 1.96 -16.43
N CYS A 372 24.74 1.05 -15.48
CA CYS A 372 24.13 -0.22 -15.85
C CYS A 372 22.91 -0.01 -16.72
N GLN A 373 22.82 -0.77 -17.81
CA GLN A 373 21.72 -0.69 -18.76
C GLN A 373 20.72 -1.81 -18.54
N ASP A 374 19.43 -1.50 -18.69
CA ASP A 374 18.37 -2.49 -18.72
C ASP A 374 18.28 -3.19 -20.08
N MET A 375 17.34 -4.11 -20.24
CA MET A 375 17.10 -4.82 -21.51
C MET A 375 16.78 -3.91 -22.71
N ASN A 376 16.50 -2.62 -22.48
CA ASN A 376 16.27 -1.61 -23.52
C ASN A 376 17.47 -0.68 -23.68
N ASP A 377 18.63 -1.03 -23.11
CA ASP A 377 19.84 -0.22 -23.01
C ASP A 377 19.63 1.11 -22.26
N LEU A 378 18.56 1.24 -21.46
CA LEU A 378 18.26 2.45 -20.71
C LEU A 378 19.04 2.48 -19.40
N THR A 379 19.75 3.57 -19.15
CA THR A 379 20.52 3.77 -17.91
C THR A 379 19.63 4.30 -16.79
N PRO A 380 20.07 4.24 -15.50
CA PRO A 380 19.36 4.90 -14.40
C PRO A 380 19.06 6.39 -14.67
N LEU A 381 20.00 7.12 -15.29
CA LEU A 381 19.79 8.51 -15.70
C LEU A 381 18.70 8.65 -16.77
N GLY A 382 18.67 7.74 -17.73
CA GLY A 382 17.62 7.70 -18.77
C GLY A 382 16.25 7.39 -18.16
N CYS A 383 16.17 6.43 -17.22
CA CYS A 383 14.96 6.10 -16.48
C CYS A 383 14.43 7.31 -15.69
N ALA A 384 15.31 7.98 -14.93
CA ALA A 384 14.95 9.17 -14.16
C ALA A 384 14.50 10.33 -15.05
N ALA A 385 15.18 10.53 -16.16
CA ALA A 385 14.85 11.58 -17.13
C ALA A 385 13.49 11.35 -17.78
N GLY A 386 13.20 10.11 -18.19
CA GLY A 386 11.88 9.73 -18.73
C GLY A 386 10.75 9.74 -17.70
N GLY A 387 11.06 9.59 -16.41
CA GLY A 387 10.13 9.70 -15.30
C GLY A 387 9.90 11.12 -14.77
N GLY A 388 10.72 12.10 -15.17
CA GLY A 388 10.63 13.48 -14.69
C GLY A 388 11.18 13.70 -13.28
N HIS A 389 12.06 12.84 -12.81
CA HIS A 389 12.55 12.82 -11.44
C HIS A 389 13.77 13.72 -11.25
N GLU A 390 13.54 15.04 -11.12
CA GLU A 390 14.59 16.07 -11.06
C GLU A 390 15.64 15.84 -9.98
N GLY A 391 15.21 15.48 -8.76
CA GLY A 391 16.14 15.22 -7.66
C GLY A 391 17.05 14.02 -7.92
N VAL A 392 16.50 12.93 -8.51
CA VAL A 392 17.31 11.78 -8.92
C VAL A 392 18.29 12.13 -10.03
N VAL A 393 17.83 12.87 -11.06
CA VAL A 393 18.70 13.35 -12.16
C VAL A 393 19.86 14.16 -11.59
N LYS A 394 19.60 15.05 -10.65
CA LYS A 394 20.63 15.87 -10.00
C LYS A 394 21.65 15.01 -9.26
N LEU A 395 21.20 14.05 -8.43
CA LEU A 395 22.09 13.14 -7.70
C LEU A 395 22.97 12.31 -8.63
N LEU A 396 22.41 11.79 -9.72
CA LEU A 396 23.17 11.03 -10.71
C LEU A 396 24.21 11.92 -11.42
N LEU A 397 23.84 13.13 -11.81
CA LEU A 397 24.75 14.08 -12.48
C LEU A 397 25.85 14.62 -11.57
N GLU A 398 25.73 14.55 -10.25
CA GLU A 398 26.80 14.87 -9.29
C GLU A 398 27.96 13.86 -9.35
N ARG A 399 27.74 12.69 -9.95
CA ARG A 399 28.80 11.66 -10.14
C ARG A 399 29.51 11.88 -11.46
N GLU A 400 30.85 12.02 -11.40
CA GLU A 400 31.71 12.26 -12.58
C GLU A 400 31.70 11.09 -13.59
N ASN A 401 31.45 9.86 -13.12
CA ASN A 401 31.44 8.65 -13.93
C ASN A 401 30.08 8.35 -14.61
N VAL A 402 29.06 9.20 -14.43
CA VAL A 402 27.76 9.07 -15.15
C VAL A 402 27.88 9.66 -16.53
N ASP A 403 27.54 8.84 -17.56
CA ASP A 403 27.48 9.29 -18.94
C ASP A 403 26.09 9.86 -19.28
N PRO A 404 25.94 11.19 -19.44
CA PRO A 404 24.66 11.82 -19.70
C PRO A 404 24.18 11.66 -21.16
N ASN A 405 24.99 11.11 -22.05
CA ASN A 405 24.68 10.94 -23.46
C ASN A 405 24.45 9.48 -23.87
N ARG A 406 24.37 8.55 -22.90
CA ARG A 406 24.16 7.14 -23.19
C ARG A 406 22.86 6.91 -23.92
N LEU A 407 22.93 6.15 -25.00
CA LEU A 407 21.78 5.86 -25.86
C LEU A 407 21.05 4.60 -25.38
N ASP A 408 19.74 4.63 -25.49
CA ASP A 408 18.92 3.42 -25.42
C ASP A 408 18.86 2.68 -26.76
N LYS A 409 18.15 1.54 -26.83
CA LYS A 409 17.94 0.75 -28.07
C LYS A 409 17.29 1.54 -29.21
N ASN A 410 16.64 2.67 -28.92
CA ASN A 410 16.04 3.54 -29.91
C ASN A 410 16.98 4.69 -30.33
N GLY A 411 18.18 4.77 -29.75
CA GLY A 411 19.10 5.88 -29.96
C GLY A 411 18.72 7.15 -29.19
N ILE A 412 17.82 7.05 -28.19
CA ILE A 412 17.34 8.19 -27.43
C ILE A 412 18.27 8.43 -26.22
N THR A 413 18.72 9.67 -26.05
CA THR A 413 19.50 10.12 -24.90
C THR A 413 18.60 10.44 -23.69
N PRO A 414 19.14 10.57 -22.45
CA PRO A 414 18.37 11.07 -21.31
C PRO A 414 17.67 12.40 -21.57
N VAL A 415 18.34 13.37 -22.24
CA VAL A 415 17.68 14.65 -22.59
C VAL A 415 16.59 14.46 -23.64
N GLY A 416 16.76 13.50 -24.57
CA GLY A 416 15.73 13.12 -25.52
C GLY A 416 14.50 12.54 -24.84
N TRP A 417 14.66 11.66 -23.84
CA TRP A 417 13.55 11.12 -23.06
C TRP A 417 12.80 12.21 -22.28
N ALA A 418 13.52 13.11 -21.61
CA ALA A 418 12.93 14.24 -20.92
C ALA A 418 12.13 15.14 -21.89
N ALA A 419 12.66 15.38 -23.09
CA ALA A 419 12.01 16.18 -24.13
C ALA A 419 10.73 15.52 -24.66
N VAL A 420 10.77 14.19 -24.97
CA VAL A 420 9.60 13.39 -25.41
C VAL A 420 8.48 13.40 -24.38
N LYS A 421 8.84 13.40 -23.08
CA LYS A 421 7.87 13.34 -21.96
C LYS A 421 7.45 14.72 -21.43
N GLY A 422 8.04 15.80 -21.91
CA GLY A 422 7.72 17.17 -21.49
C GLY A 422 8.24 17.53 -20.09
N HIS A 423 9.31 16.89 -19.64
CA HIS A 423 9.88 17.14 -18.30
C HIS A 423 10.87 18.31 -18.34
N GLU A 424 10.34 19.53 -18.36
CA GLU A 424 11.13 20.78 -18.54
C GLU A 424 12.23 20.96 -17.51
N GLY A 425 11.95 20.70 -16.23
CA GLY A 425 12.93 20.80 -15.17
C GLY A 425 14.11 19.87 -15.38
N VAL A 426 13.85 18.63 -15.85
CA VAL A 426 14.90 17.67 -16.20
C VAL A 426 15.68 18.11 -17.45
N VAL A 427 14.99 18.59 -18.48
CA VAL A 427 15.65 19.16 -19.69
C VAL A 427 16.61 20.26 -19.27
N LYS A 428 16.18 21.17 -18.41
CA LYS A 428 17.00 22.27 -17.91
C LYS A 428 18.24 21.76 -17.17
N LEU A 429 18.06 20.84 -16.22
CA LEU A 429 19.16 20.26 -15.43
C LEU A 429 20.21 19.56 -16.30
N LEU A 430 19.77 18.79 -17.30
CA LEU A 430 20.66 18.12 -18.24
C LEU A 430 21.41 19.16 -19.10
N LEU A 431 20.70 20.17 -19.61
CA LEU A 431 21.30 21.19 -20.44
C LEU A 431 22.27 22.14 -19.67
N GLU A 432 22.19 22.22 -18.35
CA GLU A 432 23.18 22.93 -17.52
C GLU A 432 24.58 22.29 -17.57
N ARG A 433 24.66 21.01 -17.96
CA ARG A 433 25.94 20.29 -18.10
C ARG A 433 26.55 20.56 -19.48
N GLU A 434 27.84 20.94 -19.51
CA GLU A 434 28.56 21.24 -20.76
C GLU A 434 28.77 20.03 -21.66
N ASN A 435 28.88 18.82 -21.04
CA ASN A 435 29.10 17.55 -21.73
C ASN A 435 27.84 16.90 -22.28
N VAL A 436 26.64 17.46 -22.11
CA VAL A 436 25.41 16.98 -22.73
C VAL A 436 25.31 17.43 -24.18
N ASP A 437 25.13 16.47 -25.08
CA ASP A 437 24.87 16.73 -26.50
C ASP A 437 23.37 16.90 -26.79
N PRO A 438 22.88 18.14 -27.00
CA PRO A 438 21.46 18.39 -27.21
C PRO A 438 20.99 18.10 -28.64
N ASN A 439 21.91 17.75 -29.56
CA ASN A 439 21.59 17.48 -30.97
C ASN A 439 21.68 15.99 -31.34
N ARG A 440 21.94 15.13 -30.35
CA ARG A 440 22.04 13.68 -30.62
C ARG A 440 20.76 13.15 -31.19
N GLN A 441 20.85 12.54 -32.38
CA GLN A 441 19.71 11.98 -33.09
C GLN A 441 19.38 10.55 -32.64
N ASP A 442 18.09 10.24 -32.57
CA ASP A 442 17.57 8.88 -32.37
C ASP A 442 17.65 8.06 -33.68
N LYS A 443 17.18 6.82 -33.65
CA LYS A 443 17.15 5.92 -34.84
C LYS A 443 16.27 6.43 -36.00
N TYR A 444 15.44 7.44 -35.76
CA TYR A 444 14.61 8.09 -36.77
C TYR A 444 15.20 9.44 -37.18
N HIS A 445 16.47 9.69 -36.85
CA HIS A 445 17.21 10.95 -37.04
C HIS A 445 16.57 12.15 -36.34
N ARG A 446 15.72 11.93 -35.32
CA ARG A 446 15.08 13.01 -34.58
C ARG A 446 15.96 13.48 -33.43
N THR A 447 16.12 14.78 -33.33
CA THR A 447 16.78 15.41 -32.19
C THR A 447 15.83 15.55 -30.98
N PRO A 448 16.33 15.80 -29.76
CA PRO A 448 15.48 16.15 -28.61
C PRO A 448 14.53 17.32 -28.89
N LEU A 449 14.97 18.31 -29.68
CA LEU A 449 14.12 19.43 -30.09
C LEU A 449 12.95 18.99 -30.97
N GLU A 450 13.18 18.10 -31.94
CA GLU A 450 12.11 17.57 -32.76
C GLU A 450 11.12 16.70 -31.93
N CYS A 451 11.66 15.90 -31.03
CA CYS A 451 10.82 15.11 -30.13
C CYS A 451 9.91 15.99 -29.27
N ALA A 452 10.43 17.07 -28.69
CA ALA A 452 9.64 18.04 -27.91
C ALA A 452 8.60 18.75 -28.81
N ALA A 453 8.97 19.13 -30.01
CA ALA A 453 8.09 19.80 -30.97
C ALA A 453 6.92 18.90 -31.43
N LEU A 454 7.20 17.63 -31.74
CA LEU A 454 6.19 16.63 -32.13
C LEU A 454 5.15 16.38 -31.02
N MET A 455 5.50 16.57 -29.77
CA MET A 455 4.61 16.32 -28.62
C MET A 455 3.98 17.61 -28.07
N GLY A 456 4.21 18.78 -28.71
CA GLY A 456 3.65 20.06 -28.28
C GLY A 456 4.15 20.55 -26.92
N HIS A 457 5.34 20.12 -26.48
CA HIS A 457 5.85 20.45 -25.15
C HIS A 457 6.59 21.78 -25.12
N GLU A 458 6.43 22.55 -24.04
CA GLU A 458 7.13 23.84 -23.83
C GLU A 458 8.67 23.70 -23.72
N GLY A 459 9.19 22.50 -23.51
CA GLY A 459 10.62 22.17 -23.54
C GLY A 459 11.34 22.61 -24.84
N VAL A 460 10.59 22.78 -25.92
CA VAL A 460 11.08 23.39 -27.18
C VAL A 460 11.78 24.74 -26.91
N LYS A 461 11.20 25.59 -26.08
CA LYS A 461 11.75 26.90 -25.74
C LYS A 461 13.11 26.77 -25.03
N LEU A 462 13.18 25.88 -24.03
CA LEU A 462 14.42 25.68 -23.27
C LEU A 462 15.55 25.13 -24.13
N LEU A 463 15.24 24.24 -25.08
CA LEU A 463 16.22 23.73 -26.03
C LEU A 463 16.70 24.80 -26.98
N LEU A 464 15.81 25.67 -27.50
CA LEU A 464 16.17 26.77 -28.41
C LEU A 464 16.95 27.90 -27.72
N GLU A 465 16.75 28.13 -26.42
CA GLU A 465 17.52 29.12 -25.65
C GLU A 465 19.01 28.75 -25.54
N ARG A 466 19.35 27.47 -25.74
CA ARG A 466 20.73 27.01 -25.74
C ARG A 466 21.37 27.20 -27.13
N GLY A 467 22.35 28.07 -27.21
CA GLY A 467 22.97 28.51 -28.47
C GLY A 467 23.65 27.43 -29.34
N ASN A 468 23.80 26.20 -28.86
CA ASN A 468 24.38 25.08 -29.60
C ASN A 468 23.33 24.04 -30.09
N VAL A 469 22.04 24.32 -29.95
CA VAL A 469 20.98 23.46 -30.52
C VAL A 469 20.74 23.85 -31.98
N ASP A 470 20.77 22.88 -32.88
CA ASP A 470 20.46 23.09 -34.29
C ASP A 470 18.95 22.98 -34.55
N PRO A 471 18.28 24.11 -34.90
CA PRO A 471 16.84 24.10 -35.13
C PRO A 471 16.45 23.57 -36.53
N ASN A 472 17.42 23.27 -37.39
CA ASN A 472 17.20 22.89 -38.79
C ASN A 472 17.54 21.42 -39.07
N CYS A 473 17.85 20.63 -38.05
CA CYS A 473 18.03 19.18 -38.21
C CYS A 473 16.79 18.58 -38.87
N GLN A 474 17.00 17.57 -39.72
CA GLN A 474 15.92 16.88 -40.43
C GLN A 474 15.82 15.40 -39.97
N ASP A 475 14.58 14.94 -39.79
CA ASP A 475 14.28 13.55 -39.53
C ASP A 475 14.37 12.70 -40.82
N VAL A 476 14.12 11.40 -40.72
CA VAL A 476 14.11 10.48 -41.87
C VAL A 476 13.08 10.82 -42.97
N ASN A 477 12.16 11.73 -42.71
CA ASN A 477 11.13 12.20 -43.63
C ASN A 477 11.43 13.66 -44.13
N ASP A 478 12.63 14.15 -43.94
CA ASP A 478 13.06 15.51 -44.28
C ASP A 478 12.28 16.62 -43.53
N ARG A 479 11.67 16.31 -42.36
CA ARG A 479 10.96 17.30 -41.56
C ARG A 479 11.90 17.96 -40.57
N THR A 480 11.77 19.24 -40.41
CA THR A 480 12.47 20.04 -39.37
C THR A 480 11.59 20.11 -38.09
N PRO A 481 12.17 20.49 -36.93
CA PRO A 481 11.39 20.72 -35.70
C PRO A 481 10.18 21.65 -35.90
N LEU A 482 10.34 22.72 -36.66
CA LEU A 482 9.24 23.64 -37.00
C LEU A 482 8.19 22.97 -37.88
N GLY A 483 8.63 22.17 -38.86
CA GLY A 483 7.73 21.37 -39.71
C GLY A 483 6.95 20.34 -38.92
N CYS A 484 7.54 19.74 -37.90
CA CYS A 484 6.89 18.79 -37.01
C CYS A 484 5.81 19.47 -36.14
N ALA A 485 6.10 20.65 -35.57
CA ALA A 485 5.15 21.43 -34.77
C ALA A 485 3.95 21.97 -35.58
N ALA A 486 4.05 22.08 -36.89
CA ALA A 486 2.97 22.59 -37.76
C ALA A 486 1.97 21.52 -38.22
N VAL A 487 2.17 20.26 -37.86
CA VAL A 487 1.31 19.15 -38.29
C VAL A 487 0.17 18.84 -37.27
N GLU A 488 0.25 19.36 -36.06
CA GLU A 488 -0.83 19.37 -35.08
C GLU A 488 -1.67 20.69 -35.18
#